data_c82d72d3efe1df925352c85afa9c3bbd
#
_entry.id   c82d72d3efe1df925352c85afa9c3bbd
#
_cell.length_a   1.000
_cell.length_b   1.000
_cell.length_c   1.000
_cell.angle_alpha   90.00
_cell.angle_beta   90.00
_cell.angle_gamma   90.00
#
_symmetry.space_group_name_H-M   'P 1'
#
loop_
_entity.id
_entity.type
_entity.pdbx_description
1 polymer ?
#
loop_
_entity_poly.entity_id
_entity_poly.type
_entity_poly.pdbx_seq_one_letter_code
_entity_poly.pdbx_strand_id
1 'polypeptide(L)'
;MNNSLSIWTKLHHQAVELAQAEPMLSSHYHQHIINHDDFASALACHLAAQLGGESVSSLALERLFLSILGEQPNIIESALQDMEAYYQRDPACDNYCRPFLFFKGFLAIQSQRLAHALWHRERHSLARYIQHKVSLLCCCDIHPAAQLGSGLMVDHATGLVIGETAEVGNNVSLLHGVTLGGSGNDVGKRHPTIGDDVMISAGAKVLGNITVGKGSKVGAGSVVLNAVPAHVTVAGVPAKIVGRLSDKTPSLSIDQDISH
;
A
#
# COMPACT_ATOMS: atom_id res chain seq x y z
N MET A 1 -22.32 -7.99 1.35
CA MET A 1 -22.77 -6.87 0.50
C MET A 1 -22.83 -5.49 1.20
N ASN A 2 -22.12 -5.09 2.23
CA ASN A 2 -22.44 -3.81 2.90
C ASN A 2 -21.27 -3.01 3.50
N ASN A 3 -20.03 -3.45 3.38
CA ASN A 3 -18.95 -2.66 4.01
C ASN A 3 -18.42 -1.53 3.10
N SER A 4 -18.36 -1.76 1.79
CA SER A 4 -17.83 -0.78 0.82
C SER A 4 -18.71 0.48 0.68
N LEU A 5 -20.03 0.31 0.65
CA LEU A 5 -20.96 1.45 0.64
C LEU A 5 -20.91 2.23 1.97
N SER A 6 -20.67 1.53 3.06
CA SER A 6 -20.51 2.14 4.38
C SER A 6 -19.22 2.99 4.48
N ILE A 7 -18.09 2.54 3.92
CA ILE A 7 -16.83 3.29 3.96
C ILE A 7 -16.92 4.55 3.09
N TRP A 8 -17.43 4.43 1.86
CA TRP A 8 -17.62 5.60 0.99
C TRP A 8 -18.54 6.64 1.61
N THR A 9 -19.68 6.21 2.15
CA THR A 9 -20.62 7.12 2.81
C THR A 9 -19.99 7.85 4.00
N LYS A 10 -19.19 7.15 4.79
CA LYS A 10 -18.45 7.76 5.92
C LYS A 10 -17.40 8.76 5.43
N LEU A 11 -16.59 8.36 4.43
CA LEU A 11 -15.57 9.21 3.83
C LEU A 11 -16.19 10.52 3.31
N HIS A 12 -17.28 10.41 2.54
CA HIS A 12 -17.98 11.57 1.97
C HIS A 12 -18.54 12.49 3.06
N HIS A 13 -19.19 11.92 4.07
CA HIS A 13 -19.73 12.70 5.21
C HIS A 13 -18.63 13.42 5.98
N GLN A 14 -17.56 12.72 6.31
CA GLN A 14 -16.39 13.31 6.98
C GLN A 14 -15.74 14.43 6.15
N ALA A 15 -15.67 14.28 4.83
CA ALA A 15 -15.15 15.31 3.95
C ALA A 15 -16.01 16.60 3.99
N VAL A 16 -17.34 16.47 4.05
CA VAL A 16 -18.23 17.62 4.19
C VAL A 16 -18.01 18.34 5.52
N GLU A 17 -17.90 17.61 6.63
CA GLU A 17 -17.63 18.19 7.96
C GLU A 17 -16.27 18.90 7.99
N LEU A 18 -15.22 18.28 7.45
CA LEU A 18 -13.88 18.84 7.40
C LEU A 18 -13.78 20.07 6.49
N ALA A 19 -14.52 20.08 5.36
CA ALA A 19 -14.59 21.25 4.48
C ALA A 19 -15.24 22.46 5.14
N GLN A 20 -16.18 22.24 6.06
CA GLN A 20 -16.79 23.31 6.86
C GLN A 20 -15.88 23.78 7.99
N ALA A 21 -15.16 22.84 8.62
CA ALA A 21 -14.25 23.13 9.71
C ALA A 21 -12.98 23.89 9.28
N GLU A 22 -12.47 23.63 8.05
CA GLU A 22 -11.28 24.27 7.50
C GLU A 22 -11.57 24.86 6.10
N PRO A 23 -12.03 26.11 6.01
CA PRO A 23 -12.42 26.75 4.75
C PRO A 23 -11.31 26.85 3.71
N MET A 24 -10.03 26.94 4.12
CA MET A 24 -8.89 26.96 3.19
C MET A 24 -8.75 25.66 2.40
N LEU A 25 -9.16 24.54 2.96
CA LEU A 25 -9.11 23.22 2.32
C LEU A 25 -10.46 22.83 1.70
N SER A 26 -11.50 23.66 1.79
CA SER A 26 -12.83 23.33 1.29
C SER A 26 -12.79 22.93 -0.19
N SER A 27 -12.13 23.70 -1.06
CA SER A 27 -11.99 23.37 -2.48
C SER A 27 -11.28 22.02 -2.70
N HIS A 28 -10.31 21.67 -1.85
CA HIS A 28 -9.60 20.40 -1.92
C HIS A 28 -10.51 19.20 -1.60
N TYR A 29 -11.32 19.30 -0.53
CA TYR A 29 -12.30 18.26 -0.19
C TYR A 29 -13.37 18.12 -1.29
N HIS A 30 -13.87 19.25 -1.81
CA HIS A 30 -14.82 19.24 -2.92
C HIS A 30 -14.24 18.57 -4.16
N GLN A 31 -13.04 18.96 -4.58
CA GLN A 31 -12.39 18.43 -5.79
C GLN A 31 -12.14 16.93 -5.72
N HIS A 32 -11.71 16.41 -4.57
CA HIS A 32 -11.24 15.04 -4.46
C HIS A 32 -12.25 14.05 -3.90
N ILE A 33 -13.31 14.54 -3.21
CA ILE A 33 -14.29 13.64 -2.56
C ILE A 33 -15.71 14.09 -2.81
N ILE A 34 -16.09 15.33 -2.41
CA ILE A 34 -17.50 15.73 -2.26
C ILE A 34 -18.22 15.78 -3.61
N ASN A 35 -17.55 16.21 -4.68
CA ASN A 35 -18.14 16.33 -6.03
C ASN A 35 -18.22 15.00 -6.80
N HIS A 36 -17.95 13.87 -6.14
CA HIS A 36 -17.98 12.55 -6.77
C HIS A 36 -19.16 11.73 -6.26
N ASP A 37 -19.76 10.96 -7.16
CA ASP A 37 -20.93 10.12 -6.85
C ASP A 37 -20.52 8.79 -6.17
N ASP A 38 -19.28 8.33 -6.40
CA ASP A 38 -18.78 7.07 -5.89
C ASP A 38 -17.27 7.09 -5.58
N PHE A 39 -16.82 6.05 -4.88
CA PHE A 39 -15.42 5.90 -4.49
C PHE A 39 -14.48 5.77 -5.68
N ALA A 40 -14.90 5.13 -6.77
CA ALA A 40 -14.05 4.90 -7.95
C ALA A 40 -13.72 6.23 -8.64
N SER A 41 -14.73 7.10 -8.82
CA SER A 41 -14.53 8.43 -9.42
C SER A 41 -13.67 9.33 -8.54
N ALA A 42 -13.89 9.33 -7.21
CA ALA A 42 -13.06 10.06 -6.27
C ALA A 42 -11.60 9.57 -6.28
N LEU A 43 -11.38 8.25 -6.25
CA LEU A 43 -10.04 7.65 -6.29
C LEU A 43 -9.32 7.98 -7.60
N ALA A 44 -9.99 7.82 -8.75
CA ALA A 44 -9.41 8.12 -10.06
C ALA A 44 -9.00 9.59 -10.18
N CYS A 45 -9.87 10.52 -9.77
CA CYS A 45 -9.60 11.95 -9.76
C CYS A 45 -8.41 12.29 -8.84
N HIS A 46 -8.43 11.78 -7.60
CA HIS A 46 -7.36 12.04 -6.64
C HIS A 46 -5.99 11.56 -7.13
N LEU A 47 -5.90 10.29 -7.57
CA LEU A 47 -4.66 9.73 -8.09
C LEU A 47 -4.19 10.46 -9.36
N ALA A 48 -5.09 10.78 -10.27
CA ALA A 48 -4.76 11.50 -11.50
C ALA A 48 -4.26 12.92 -11.23
N ALA A 49 -4.83 13.61 -10.26
CA ALA A 49 -4.37 14.94 -9.86
C ALA A 49 -2.92 14.90 -9.31
N GLN A 50 -2.58 13.87 -8.53
CA GLN A 50 -1.24 13.71 -7.96
C GLN A 50 -0.19 13.26 -9.01
N LEU A 51 -0.57 12.38 -9.94
CA LEU A 51 0.35 11.75 -10.90
C LEU A 51 0.48 12.51 -12.21
N GLY A 52 -0.46 13.36 -12.53
CA GLY A 52 -0.45 14.19 -13.73
C GLY A 52 0.65 15.26 -13.74
N GLY A 53 0.81 15.88 -14.87
CA GLY A 53 1.79 16.95 -15.09
C GLY A 53 1.72 17.50 -16.50
N GLU A 54 2.71 18.27 -16.90
CA GLU A 54 2.76 18.92 -18.22
C GLU A 54 2.75 17.91 -19.38
N SER A 55 3.47 16.79 -19.25
CA SER A 55 3.62 15.77 -20.30
C SER A 55 2.44 14.81 -20.41
N VAL A 56 1.77 14.53 -19.28
CA VAL A 56 0.60 13.64 -19.22
C VAL A 56 -0.44 14.33 -18.34
N SER A 57 -1.52 14.80 -18.96
CA SER A 57 -2.53 15.58 -18.23
C SER A 57 -3.29 14.73 -17.21
N SER A 58 -3.67 15.33 -16.07
CA SER A 58 -4.50 14.70 -15.05
C SER A 58 -5.81 14.18 -15.64
N LEU A 59 -6.46 14.93 -16.54
CA LEU A 59 -7.70 14.50 -17.19
C LEU A 59 -7.52 13.21 -18.02
N ALA A 60 -6.40 13.06 -18.71
CA ALA A 60 -6.11 11.85 -19.48
C ALA A 60 -5.88 10.64 -18.56
N LEU A 61 -5.18 10.84 -17.44
CA LEU A 61 -4.98 9.81 -16.43
C LEU A 61 -6.29 9.43 -15.73
N GLU A 62 -7.12 10.39 -15.37
CA GLU A 62 -8.42 10.16 -14.73
C GLU A 62 -9.32 9.27 -15.59
N ARG A 63 -9.47 9.60 -16.88
CA ARG A 63 -10.25 8.79 -17.84
C ARG A 63 -9.70 7.37 -17.96
N LEU A 64 -8.37 7.21 -17.99
CA LEU A 64 -7.72 5.92 -18.04
C LEU A 64 -7.97 5.12 -16.74
N PHE A 65 -7.84 5.76 -15.59
CA PHE A 65 -8.03 5.12 -14.29
C PHE A 65 -9.49 4.68 -14.11
N LEU A 66 -10.46 5.51 -14.49
CA LEU A 66 -11.88 5.13 -14.51
C LEU A 66 -12.14 3.91 -15.40
N SER A 67 -11.55 3.85 -16.60
CA SER A 67 -11.67 2.68 -17.47
C SER A 67 -11.11 1.41 -16.80
N ILE A 68 -9.92 1.52 -16.15
CA ILE A 68 -9.31 0.38 -15.44
C ILE A 68 -10.18 -0.08 -14.27
N LEU A 69 -10.65 0.86 -13.45
CA LEU A 69 -11.48 0.55 -12.28
C LEU A 69 -12.83 -0.06 -12.67
N GLY A 70 -13.43 0.39 -13.78
CA GLY A 70 -14.66 -0.19 -14.32
C GLY A 70 -14.49 -1.62 -14.83
N GLU A 71 -13.32 -1.94 -15.42
CA GLU A 71 -13.01 -3.29 -15.92
C GLU A 71 -12.51 -4.24 -14.80
N GLN A 72 -11.94 -3.70 -13.72
CA GLN A 72 -11.35 -4.44 -12.61
C GLN A 72 -11.87 -3.95 -11.25
N PRO A 73 -13.13 -4.23 -10.89
CA PRO A 73 -13.75 -3.74 -9.66
C PRO A 73 -13.07 -4.25 -8.38
N ASN A 74 -12.33 -5.36 -8.46
CA ASN A 74 -11.51 -5.86 -7.37
C ASN A 74 -10.44 -4.88 -6.88
N ILE A 75 -9.99 -3.94 -7.74
CA ILE A 75 -9.07 -2.87 -7.33
C ILE A 75 -9.76 -1.93 -6.34
N ILE A 76 -11.04 -1.60 -6.59
CA ILE A 76 -11.84 -0.77 -5.69
C ILE A 76 -12.04 -1.46 -4.34
N GLU A 77 -12.38 -2.74 -4.37
CA GLU A 77 -12.55 -3.55 -3.15
C GLU A 77 -11.26 -3.60 -2.32
N SER A 78 -10.12 -3.80 -2.99
CA SER A 78 -8.82 -3.80 -2.33
C SER A 78 -8.47 -2.43 -1.74
N ALA A 79 -8.76 -1.34 -2.46
CA ALA A 79 -8.51 0.01 -1.97
C ALA A 79 -9.34 0.35 -0.71
N LEU A 80 -10.60 -0.09 -0.67
CA LEU A 80 -11.46 0.07 0.50
C LEU A 80 -10.96 -0.76 1.69
N GLN A 81 -10.49 -1.99 1.46
CA GLN A 81 -9.89 -2.82 2.51
C GLN A 81 -8.57 -2.21 3.02
N ASP A 82 -7.75 -1.67 2.13
CA ASP A 82 -6.52 -0.96 2.51
C ASP A 82 -6.86 0.27 3.38
N MET A 83 -7.88 1.05 2.99
CA MET A 83 -8.31 2.22 3.77
C MET A 83 -8.82 1.84 5.17
N GLU A 84 -9.59 0.75 5.27
CA GLU A 84 -10.04 0.20 6.54
C GLU A 84 -8.84 -0.25 7.40
N ALA A 85 -7.80 -0.82 6.78
CA ALA A 85 -6.59 -1.23 7.47
C ALA A 85 -5.87 -0.04 8.15
N TYR A 86 -5.77 1.11 7.48
CA TYR A 86 -5.24 2.33 8.10
C TYR A 86 -6.10 2.81 9.26
N TYR A 87 -7.43 2.86 9.06
CA TYR A 87 -8.35 3.31 10.11
C TYR A 87 -8.31 2.45 11.38
N GLN A 88 -8.13 1.15 11.21
CA GLN A 88 -8.11 0.21 12.33
C GLN A 88 -6.75 0.11 13.03
N ARG A 89 -5.63 0.29 12.29
CA ARG A 89 -4.29 -0.05 12.78
C ARG A 89 -3.44 1.16 13.14
N ASP A 90 -3.70 2.31 12.53
CA ASP A 90 -2.95 3.53 12.81
C ASP A 90 -3.66 4.37 13.88
N PRO A 91 -3.09 4.47 15.10
CA PRO A 91 -3.70 5.27 16.16
C PRO A 91 -3.86 6.76 15.81
N ALA A 92 -3.10 7.26 14.82
CA ALA A 92 -3.21 8.63 14.33
C ALA A 92 -4.32 8.82 13.28
N CYS A 93 -4.94 7.72 12.81
CA CYS A 93 -5.98 7.73 11.79
C CYS A 93 -7.38 7.75 12.44
N ASP A 94 -7.93 8.93 12.64
CA ASP A 94 -9.25 9.14 13.30
C ASP A 94 -10.42 9.26 12.30
N ASN A 95 -10.13 9.35 11.00
CA ASN A 95 -11.12 9.44 9.93
C ASN A 95 -10.58 8.91 8.59
N TYR A 96 -11.48 8.59 7.65
CA TYR A 96 -11.10 8.04 6.35
C TYR A 96 -10.50 9.07 5.37
N CYS A 97 -10.74 10.37 5.59
CA CYS A 97 -10.14 11.41 4.75
C CYS A 97 -8.61 11.48 4.90
N ARG A 98 -8.08 11.13 6.08
CA ARG A 98 -6.63 11.15 6.31
C ARG A 98 -5.87 10.18 5.41
N PRO A 99 -6.15 8.86 5.40
CA PRO A 99 -5.44 7.96 4.51
C PRO A 99 -5.73 8.26 3.05
N PHE A 100 -6.95 8.62 2.70
CA PHE A 100 -7.33 8.90 1.32
C PHE A 100 -6.56 10.09 0.73
N LEU A 101 -6.48 11.22 1.44
CA LEU A 101 -5.92 12.47 0.91
C LEU A 101 -4.43 12.67 1.24
N PHE A 102 -3.95 12.16 2.39
CA PHE A 102 -2.68 12.61 2.94
C PHE A 102 -1.65 11.50 3.18
N PHE A 103 -2.05 10.21 3.21
CA PHE A 103 -1.09 9.16 3.49
C PHE A 103 -0.41 8.66 2.21
N LYS A 104 0.88 8.90 2.12
CA LYS A 104 1.72 8.50 0.97
C LYS A 104 1.66 7.00 0.69
N GLY A 105 1.56 6.18 1.73
CA GLY A 105 1.47 4.73 1.60
C GLY A 105 0.20 4.30 0.88
N PHE A 106 -0.94 4.90 1.20
CA PHE A 106 -2.19 4.65 0.49
C PHE A 106 -2.10 5.07 -0.97
N LEU A 107 -1.65 6.31 -1.22
CA LEU A 107 -1.43 6.82 -2.58
C LEU A 107 -0.53 5.88 -3.41
N ALA A 108 0.58 5.41 -2.82
CA ALA A 108 1.55 4.55 -3.50
C ALA A 108 0.97 3.18 -3.86
N ILE A 109 0.24 2.54 -2.94
CA ILE A 109 -0.37 1.23 -3.19
C ILE A 109 -1.45 1.33 -4.26
N GLN A 110 -2.37 2.32 -4.17
CA GLN A 110 -3.45 2.44 -5.15
C GLN A 110 -2.91 2.78 -6.55
N SER A 111 -1.89 3.63 -6.62
CA SER A 111 -1.19 3.92 -7.88
C SER A 111 -0.51 2.67 -8.46
N GLN A 112 0.10 1.84 -7.61
CA GLN A 112 0.72 0.58 -8.04
C GLN A 112 -0.32 -0.39 -8.60
N ARG A 113 -1.52 -0.51 -8.00
CA ARG A 113 -2.57 -1.39 -8.53
C ARG A 113 -2.98 -0.99 -9.95
N LEU A 114 -3.09 0.31 -10.24
CA LEU A 114 -3.35 0.80 -11.60
C LEU A 114 -2.17 0.55 -12.54
N ALA A 115 -0.94 0.75 -12.06
CA ALA A 115 0.26 0.44 -12.84
C ALA A 115 0.39 -1.06 -13.11
N HIS A 116 0.01 -1.92 -12.17
CA HIS A 116 -0.05 -3.38 -12.33
C HIS A 116 -1.06 -3.79 -13.40
N ALA A 117 -2.26 -3.20 -13.40
CA ALA A 117 -3.24 -3.45 -14.44
C ALA A 117 -2.73 -3.05 -15.83
N LEU A 118 -2.01 -1.94 -15.95
CA LEU A 118 -1.35 -1.51 -17.19
C LEU A 118 -0.22 -2.44 -17.60
N TRP A 119 0.56 -2.94 -16.65
CA TRP A 119 1.65 -3.90 -16.89
C TRP A 119 1.11 -5.16 -17.55
N HIS A 120 0.03 -5.72 -17.06
CA HIS A 120 -0.63 -6.90 -17.65
C HIS A 120 -1.34 -6.64 -18.98
N ARG A 121 -1.46 -5.38 -19.40
CA ARG A 121 -1.95 -4.97 -20.72
C ARG A 121 -0.80 -4.59 -21.66
N GLU A 122 0.42 -5.02 -21.38
CA GLU A 122 1.64 -4.71 -22.14
C GLU A 122 1.92 -3.20 -22.28
N ARG A 123 1.28 -2.35 -21.45
CA ARG A 123 1.52 -0.91 -21.42
C ARG A 123 2.65 -0.54 -20.47
N HIS A 124 3.78 -1.22 -20.62
CA HIS A 124 4.92 -1.17 -19.68
C HIS A 124 5.50 0.24 -19.51
N SER A 125 5.59 1.03 -20.58
CA SER A 125 6.11 2.41 -20.50
C SER A 125 5.25 3.30 -19.61
N LEU A 126 3.92 3.17 -19.71
CA LEU A 126 3.00 3.96 -18.88
C LEU A 126 2.97 3.45 -17.43
N ALA A 127 3.04 2.14 -17.23
CA ALA A 127 3.17 1.56 -15.88
C ALA A 127 4.43 2.08 -15.17
N ARG A 128 5.57 2.13 -15.88
CA ARG A 128 6.82 2.70 -15.36
C ARG A 128 6.76 4.21 -15.16
N TYR A 129 6.03 4.95 -15.99
CA TYR A 129 5.78 6.36 -15.75
C TYR A 129 5.05 6.57 -14.41
N ILE A 130 4.01 5.79 -14.12
CA ILE A 130 3.30 5.85 -12.83
C ILE A 130 4.24 5.50 -11.69
N GLN A 131 5.01 4.40 -11.79
CA GLN A 131 6.04 4.02 -10.80
C GLN A 131 7.00 5.18 -10.51
N HIS A 132 7.53 5.82 -11.56
CA HIS A 132 8.44 6.95 -11.43
C HIS A 132 7.79 8.14 -10.71
N LYS A 133 6.56 8.50 -11.08
CA LYS A 133 5.82 9.60 -10.42
C LYS A 133 5.58 9.31 -8.95
N VAL A 134 5.19 8.09 -8.60
CA VAL A 134 5.03 7.64 -7.21
C VAL A 134 6.35 7.71 -6.45
N SER A 135 7.45 7.29 -7.07
CA SER A 135 8.78 7.36 -6.45
C SER A 135 9.17 8.80 -6.10
N LEU A 136 8.91 9.75 -6.97
CA LEU A 136 9.17 11.17 -6.70
C LEU A 136 8.27 11.74 -5.59
N LEU A 137 6.98 11.40 -5.60
CA LEU A 137 5.99 11.96 -4.67
C LEU A 137 6.05 11.33 -3.28
N CYS A 138 6.21 10.00 -3.24
CA CYS A 138 6.10 9.23 -2.00
C CYS A 138 7.45 8.80 -1.42
N CYS A 139 8.56 9.02 -2.16
CA CYS A 139 9.88 8.52 -1.79
C CYS A 139 9.90 7.00 -1.55
N CYS A 140 9.15 6.25 -2.37
CA CYS A 140 9.12 4.79 -2.35
C CYS A 140 9.15 4.23 -3.78
N ASP A 141 9.59 2.98 -3.93
CA ASP A 141 9.70 2.34 -5.24
C ASP A 141 9.01 0.97 -5.22
N ILE A 142 7.85 0.89 -5.86
CA ILE A 142 7.06 -0.35 -5.97
C ILE A 142 6.95 -0.71 -7.45
N HIS A 143 7.53 -1.85 -7.83
CA HIS A 143 7.52 -2.27 -9.22
C HIS A 143 6.10 -2.63 -9.69
N PRO A 144 5.69 -2.23 -10.91
CA PRO A 144 4.35 -2.53 -11.43
C PRO A 144 4.01 -4.02 -11.52
N ALA A 145 5.02 -4.88 -11.76
CA ALA A 145 4.82 -6.34 -11.82
C ALA A 145 4.64 -7.00 -10.44
N ALA A 146 4.99 -6.32 -9.34
CA ALA A 146 4.82 -6.87 -7.99
C ALA A 146 3.34 -7.18 -7.72
N GLN A 147 3.10 -8.31 -7.06
CA GLN A 147 1.75 -8.75 -6.70
C GLN A 147 1.43 -8.31 -5.27
N LEU A 148 0.38 -7.54 -5.12
CA LEU A 148 -0.07 -7.03 -3.82
C LEU A 148 -1.46 -7.56 -3.49
N GLY A 149 -1.60 -8.15 -2.32
CA GLY A 149 -2.88 -8.53 -1.72
C GLY A 149 -3.72 -7.32 -1.31
N SER A 150 -4.68 -7.50 -0.45
CA SER A 150 -5.59 -6.46 0.04
C SER A 150 -5.53 -6.31 1.56
N GLY A 151 -6.11 -5.23 2.10
CA GLY A 151 -5.99 -4.92 3.52
C GLY A 151 -4.57 -4.53 3.92
N LEU A 152 -3.83 -3.93 3.02
CA LEU A 152 -2.44 -3.51 3.24
C LEU A 152 -2.39 -2.17 3.97
N MET A 153 -1.46 -2.06 4.90
CA MET A 153 -1.07 -0.79 5.49
C MET A 153 0.42 -0.55 5.26
N VAL A 154 0.75 0.59 4.65
CA VAL A 154 2.13 1.06 4.47
C VAL A 154 2.30 2.35 5.26
N ASP A 155 2.89 2.22 6.43
CA ASP A 155 3.10 3.37 7.31
C ASP A 155 4.29 4.22 6.86
N HIS A 156 4.06 5.54 6.72
CA HIS A 156 4.99 6.56 6.25
C HIS A 156 5.54 6.35 4.82
N ALA A 157 5.62 5.16 4.29
CA ALA A 157 6.09 4.74 2.96
C ALA A 157 7.53 5.14 2.58
N THR A 158 8.11 6.17 3.18
CA THR A 158 9.43 6.70 2.82
C THR A 158 10.51 5.61 2.83
N GLY A 159 11.21 5.43 1.70
CA GLY A 159 12.26 4.43 1.56
C GLY A 159 11.76 2.98 1.40
N LEU A 160 10.46 2.76 1.21
CA LEU A 160 9.92 1.44 0.88
C LEU A 160 10.36 1.05 -0.54
N VAL A 161 10.85 -0.19 -0.69
CA VAL A 161 11.17 -0.78 -2.00
C VAL A 161 10.51 -2.15 -2.11
N ILE A 162 9.71 -2.36 -3.16
CA ILE A 162 9.12 -3.67 -3.49
C ILE A 162 9.52 -4.03 -4.92
N GLY A 163 10.35 -5.07 -5.07
CA GLY A 163 10.93 -5.47 -6.34
C GLY A 163 9.96 -6.22 -7.26
N GLU A 164 10.35 -6.38 -8.51
CA GLU A 164 9.55 -6.86 -9.64
C GLU A 164 8.77 -8.16 -9.39
N THR A 165 9.43 -9.16 -8.81
CA THR A 165 8.84 -10.47 -8.58
C THR A 165 8.41 -10.72 -7.14
N ALA A 166 8.29 -9.64 -6.34
CA ALA A 166 7.79 -9.74 -4.97
C ALA A 166 6.29 -10.05 -4.96
N GLU A 167 5.89 -10.83 -3.98
CA GLU A 167 4.50 -11.16 -3.69
C GLU A 167 4.20 -10.78 -2.24
N VAL A 168 3.13 -10.05 -2.03
CA VAL A 168 2.68 -9.62 -0.70
C VAL A 168 1.24 -10.09 -0.50
N GLY A 169 1.02 -10.87 0.53
CA GLY A 169 -0.30 -11.42 0.90
C GLY A 169 -1.27 -10.37 1.43
N ASN A 170 -2.37 -10.84 1.99
CA ASN A 170 -3.42 -9.98 2.54
C ASN A 170 -3.10 -9.55 3.97
N ASN A 171 -3.66 -8.42 4.37
CA ASN A 171 -3.54 -7.86 5.73
C ASN A 171 -2.09 -7.63 6.19
N VAL A 172 -1.18 -7.39 5.27
CA VAL A 172 0.23 -7.12 5.59
C VAL A 172 0.41 -5.67 6.02
N SER A 173 1.22 -5.46 7.06
CA SER A 173 1.66 -4.13 7.49
C SER A 173 3.15 -3.96 7.23
N LEU A 174 3.50 -2.93 6.46
CA LEU A 174 4.87 -2.56 6.13
C LEU A 174 5.16 -1.16 6.67
N LEU A 175 6.29 -0.99 7.35
CA LEU A 175 6.71 0.32 7.83
C LEU A 175 7.73 0.95 6.85
N HIS A 176 8.07 2.20 7.10
CA HIS A 176 9.05 2.94 6.28
C HIS A 176 10.40 2.23 6.17
N GLY A 177 11.10 2.45 5.07
CA GLY A 177 12.44 1.93 4.85
C GLY A 177 12.52 0.40 4.65
N VAL A 178 11.39 -0.30 4.56
CA VAL A 178 11.36 -1.74 4.26
C VAL A 178 11.83 -1.99 2.83
N THR A 179 12.60 -3.06 2.62
CA THR A 179 13.00 -3.50 1.29
C THR A 179 12.61 -4.97 1.08
N LEU A 180 11.82 -5.24 0.06
CA LEU A 180 11.58 -6.57 -0.49
C LEU A 180 12.41 -6.71 -1.77
N GLY A 181 13.68 -7.10 -1.62
CA GLY A 181 14.71 -7.01 -2.65
C GLY A 181 15.21 -8.36 -3.15
N GLY A 182 15.90 -8.34 -4.29
CA GLY A 182 16.69 -9.48 -4.78
C GLY A 182 18.03 -9.58 -4.07
N SER A 183 18.65 -10.77 -4.09
CA SER A 183 19.96 -11.01 -3.48
C SER A 183 21.10 -11.21 -4.50
N GLY A 184 20.81 -11.09 -5.81
CA GLY A 184 21.80 -11.32 -6.84
C GLY A 184 21.27 -11.03 -8.24
N ASN A 185 21.93 -11.61 -9.25
CA ASN A 185 21.62 -11.42 -10.68
C ASN A 185 20.72 -12.53 -11.25
N ASP A 186 19.95 -13.20 -10.41
CA ASP A 186 19.06 -14.28 -10.82
C ASP A 186 17.98 -13.78 -11.80
N VAL A 187 17.71 -14.58 -12.82
CA VAL A 187 16.60 -14.35 -13.75
C VAL A 187 15.36 -15.06 -13.23
N GLY A 188 14.20 -14.42 -13.34
CA GLY A 188 12.93 -14.98 -12.87
C GLY A 188 12.58 -14.56 -11.43
N LYS A 189 11.97 -15.46 -10.64
CA LYS A 189 11.58 -15.19 -9.24
C LYS A 189 12.83 -15.00 -8.38
N ARG A 190 13.06 -13.75 -7.95
CA ARG A 190 14.25 -13.33 -7.19
C ARG A 190 13.94 -12.44 -5.98
N HIS A 191 12.67 -12.10 -5.78
CA HIS A 191 12.20 -11.29 -4.66
C HIS A 191 11.34 -12.13 -3.71
N PRO A 192 11.18 -11.69 -2.46
CA PRO A 192 10.49 -12.47 -1.44
C PRO A 192 8.99 -12.61 -1.68
N THR A 193 8.44 -13.67 -1.11
CA THR A 193 7.00 -13.88 -0.93
C THR A 193 6.66 -13.66 0.54
N ILE A 194 5.79 -12.69 0.82
CA ILE A 194 5.30 -12.35 2.15
C ILE A 194 3.89 -12.93 2.32
N GLY A 195 3.73 -13.78 3.31
CA GLY A 195 2.43 -14.40 3.63
C GLY A 195 1.42 -13.40 4.21
N ASP A 196 0.18 -13.86 4.37
CA ASP A 196 -0.88 -13.06 4.99
C ASP A 196 -0.56 -12.70 6.44
N ASP A 197 -1.14 -11.60 6.92
CA ASP A 197 -1.08 -11.18 8.33
C ASP A 197 0.36 -10.92 8.84
N VAL A 198 1.33 -10.74 7.94
CA VAL A 198 2.74 -10.46 8.29
C VAL A 198 2.92 -8.99 8.63
N MET A 199 3.73 -8.73 9.65
CA MET A 199 4.22 -7.39 9.98
C MET A 199 5.72 -7.28 9.69
N ILE A 200 6.13 -6.25 8.94
CA ILE A 200 7.55 -5.93 8.69
C ILE A 200 7.84 -4.54 9.22
N SER A 201 8.62 -4.51 10.29
CA SER A 201 8.94 -3.28 11.02
C SER A 201 9.94 -2.39 10.28
N ALA A 202 10.07 -1.14 10.75
CA ALA A 202 10.84 -0.08 10.10
C ALA A 202 12.27 -0.48 9.75
N GLY A 203 12.68 -0.17 8.52
CA GLY A 203 14.04 -0.37 8.05
C GLY A 203 14.46 -1.81 7.79
N ALA A 204 13.59 -2.81 7.96
CA ALA A 204 13.92 -4.21 7.71
C ALA A 204 14.15 -4.49 6.21
N LYS A 205 15.07 -5.41 5.90
CA LYS A 205 15.40 -5.86 4.55
C LYS A 205 15.13 -7.36 4.43
N VAL A 206 14.24 -7.74 3.51
CA VAL A 206 13.98 -9.14 3.16
C VAL A 206 14.54 -9.37 1.76
N LEU A 207 15.55 -10.21 1.64
CA LEU A 207 16.37 -10.30 0.43
C LEU A 207 16.38 -11.72 -0.14
N GLY A 208 16.12 -11.81 -1.45
CA GLY A 208 16.16 -13.06 -2.19
C GLY A 208 14.80 -13.72 -2.37
N ASN A 209 14.79 -14.81 -3.12
CA ASN A 209 13.60 -15.64 -3.33
C ASN A 209 13.31 -16.50 -2.07
N ILE A 210 12.88 -15.87 -1.02
CA ILE A 210 12.55 -16.49 0.27
C ILE A 210 11.09 -16.20 0.66
N THR A 211 10.53 -17.06 1.50
CA THR A 211 9.17 -16.88 2.03
C THR A 211 9.21 -16.43 3.49
N VAL A 212 8.45 -15.37 3.80
CA VAL A 212 8.08 -15.02 5.17
C VAL A 212 6.69 -15.57 5.45
N GLY A 213 6.61 -16.56 6.34
CA GLY A 213 5.40 -17.30 6.62
C GLY A 213 4.29 -16.43 7.24
N LYS A 214 3.05 -16.85 7.03
CA LYS A 214 1.83 -16.19 7.54
C LYS A 214 1.93 -15.83 9.03
N GLY A 215 1.43 -14.64 9.38
CA GLY A 215 1.35 -14.19 10.77
C GLY A 215 2.71 -14.04 11.46
N SER A 216 3.79 -13.89 10.70
CA SER A 216 5.12 -13.66 11.26
C SER A 216 5.43 -12.17 11.41
N LYS A 217 6.40 -11.86 12.26
CA LYS A 217 6.86 -10.52 12.54
C LYS A 217 8.36 -10.40 12.23
N VAL A 218 8.73 -9.36 11.49
CA VAL A 218 10.12 -9.01 11.22
C VAL A 218 10.46 -7.75 12.02
N GLY A 219 11.40 -7.86 12.96
CA GLY A 219 11.81 -6.76 13.81
C GLY A 219 12.51 -5.63 13.05
N ALA A 220 12.47 -4.42 13.59
CA ALA A 220 13.03 -3.22 12.98
C ALA A 220 14.53 -3.37 12.66
N GLY A 221 14.96 -2.86 11.51
CA GLY A 221 16.37 -2.90 11.07
C GLY A 221 16.91 -4.29 10.74
N SER A 222 16.09 -5.34 10.75
CA SER A 222 16.54 -6.71 10.51
C SER A 222 16.91 -6.96 9.06
N VAL A 223 17.85 -7.89 8.82
CA VAL A 223 18.21 -8.37 7.49
C VAL A 223 17.89 -9.85 7.38
N VAL A 224 16.79 -10.16 6.69
CA VAL A 224 16.27 -11.52 6.51
C VAL A 224 16.82 -12.11 5.22
N LEU A 225 17.60 -13.18 5.33
CA LEU A 225 18.26 -13.85 4.20
C LEU A 225 17.82 -15.30 4.03
N ASN A 226 17.00 -15.82 4.95
CA ASN A 226 16.48 -17.18 4.92
C ASN A 226 14.98 -17.19 5.12
N ALA A 227 14.32 -18.27 4.66
CA ALA A 227 12.89 -18.44 4.86
C ALA A 227 12.51 -18.37 6.35
N VAL A 228 11.38 -17.72 6.63
CA VAL A 228 10.83 -17.53 7.97
C VAL A 228 9.59 -18.40 8.11
N PRO A 229 9.51 -19.30 9.10
CA PRO A 229 8.30 -20.08 9.39
C PRO A 229 7.12 -19.18 9.77
N ALA A 230 5.90 -19.71 9.67
CA ALA A 230 4.71 -18.99 10.11
C ALA A 230 4.71 -18.77 11.64
N HIS A 231 4.09 -17.67 12.09
CA HIS A 231 3.85 -17.33 13.49
C HIS A 231 5.12 -17.25 14.36
N VAL A 232 6.20 -16.71 13.79
CA VAL A 232 7.43 -16.44 14.55
C VAL A 232 7.86 -14.97 14.42
N THR A 233 8.61 -14.50 15.40
CA THR A 233 9.34 -13.23 15.32
C THR A 233 10.78 -13.51 14.93
N VAL A 234 11.27 -12.77 13.91
CA VAL A 234 12.69 -12.77 13.53
C VAL A 234 13.28 -11.38 13.71
N ALA A 235 14.52 -11.30 14.17
CA ALA A 235 15.21 -10.02 14.34
C ALA A 235 16.73 -10.18 14.21
N GLY A 236 17.41 -9.06 13.92
CA GLY A 236 18.88 -8.97 13.86
C GLY A 236 19.46 -8.97 12.45
N VAL A 237 20.81 -8.92 12.37
CA VAL A 237 21.61 -8.88 11.14
C VAL A 237 22.74 -9.92 11.22
N PRO A 238 22.61 -11.08 10.52
CA PRO A 238 21.40 -11.58 9.86
C PRO A 238 20.30 -11.93 10.86
N ALA A 239 19.04 -11.88 10.42
CA ALA A 239 17.89 -12.16 11.26
C ALA A 239 17.83 -13.62 11.70
N LYS A 240 17.46 -13.83 12.95
CA LYS A 240 17.23 -15.14 13.58
C LYS A 240 15.87 -15.16 14.26
N ILE A 241 15.30 -16.34 14.46
CA ILE A 241 14.09 -16.50 15.26
C ILE A 241 14.40 -16.11 16.70
N VAL A 242 13.66 -15.12 17.22
CA VAL A 242 13.79 -14.62 18.61
C VAL A 242 12.58 -14.95 19.47
N GLY A 243 11.46 -15.36 18.85
CA GLY A 243 10.24 -15.73 19.58
C GLY A 243 9.21 -16.45 18.71
N ARG A 244 8.20 -16.99 19.36
CA ARG A 244 6.99 -17.52 18.74
C ARG A 244 5.81 -16.64 19.13
N LEU A 245 5.00 -16.26 18.17
CA LEU A 245 3.86 -15.38 18.41
C LEU A 245 2.67 -16.20 18.91
N SER A 246 2.10 -15.79 20.02
CA SER A 246 0.77 -16.22 20.47
C SER A 246 -0.34 -15.52 19.68
N ASP A 247 -0.09 -14.28 19.27
CA ASP A 247 -0.95 -13.53 18.36
C ASP A 247 -0.81 -14.09 16.94
N LYS A 248 -1.94 -14.41 16.32
CA LYS A 248 -1.98 -14.96 14.96
C LYS A 248 -1.91 -13.88 13.88
N THR A 249 -2.09 -12.62 14.24
CA THR A 249 -2.22 -11.48 13.32
C THR A 249 -1.43 -10.24 13.79
N PRO A 250 -0.08 -10.33 13.88
CA PRO A 250 0.76 -9.23 14.38
C PRO A 250 0.63 -7.96 13.53
N SER A 251 0.24 -8.09 12.27
CA SER A 251 -0.01 -6.96 11.38
C SER A 251 -1.15 -6.05 11.83
N LEU A 252 -2.08 -6.55 12.64
CA LEU A 252 -3.22 -5.77 13.12
C LEU A 252 -2.89 -4.95 14.38
N SER A 253 -1.97 -5.39 15.21
CA SER A 253 -1.58 -4.70 16.44
C SER A 253 -0.52 -3.61 16.22
N ILE A 254 0.23 -3.68 15.10
CA ILE A 254 1.39 -2.80 14.80
C ILE A 254 2.39 -2.69 15.95
N ASP A 255 2.40 -3.67 16.85
CA ASP A 255 3.36 -3.72 17.94
C ASP A 255 4.76 -4.05 17.41
N GLN A 256 5.71 -3.13 17.56
CA GLN A 256 7.11 -3.30 17.14
C GLN A 256 8.00 -3.91 18.23
N ASP A 257 7.49 -4.14 19.45
CA ASP A 257 8.25 -4.78 20.52
C ASP A 257 8.57 -6.23 20.13
N ILE A 258 9.85 -6.62 20.26
CA ILE A 258 10.37 -7.96 19.95
C ILE A 258 10.78 -8.73 21.21
N SER A 259 10.52 -8.18 22.40
CA SER A 259 10.95 -8.74 23.70
C SER A 259 10.02 -9.84 24.24
N HIS A 260 9.04 -10.30 23.47
CA HIS A 260 8.05 -11.31 23.89
C HIS A 260 8.10 -12.57 23.05
#